data_a852afe07f614ae1c7f0fc5b9c138848
#
_entry.id   a852afe07f614ae1c7f0fc5b9c138848
#
_cell.length_a   1.000
_cell.length_b   1.000
_cell.length_c   1.000
_cell.angle_alpha   90.00
_cell.angle_beta   90.00
_cell.angle_gamma   90.00
#
_symmetry.space_group_name_H-M   'P 1'
#
loop_
_entity.id
_entity.type
_entity.pdbx_description
1 polymer ?
#
loop_
_entity_poly.entity_id
_entity_poly.type
_entity_poly.pdbx_seq_one_letter_code
_entity_poly.pdbx_strand_id
1 'polypeptide(L)'
;NGRPLFLRGTLECAIFPLTGYPPMDRAGWTKIFTTARQYGLNHLRFHSWCPPEAAFSVADSLGFYLQIELPLWILDLGKDKPTLDFLLSEAAQILRHYGNHPSFCLFSMGNELQGDFEWLKQLVTTLKNKDPRRLYATTSFTFEKDHGKWPEKEDEFFVTQWTKFGWVRGQGVFNA
;
A
#
# COMPACT_ATOMS: atom_id res chain seq x y z
N ASN A 1 17.99 5.24 -10.94
CA ASN A 1 18.92 4.49 -11.80
C ASN A 1 18.45 4.38 -13.25
N GLY A 2 17.21 4.81 -13.58
CA GLY A 2 16.67 4.80 -14.95
C GLY A 2 16.43 3.41 -15.56
N ARG A 3 16.49 2.35 -14.78
CA ARG A 3 16.21 0.98 -15.25
C ARG A 3 14.77 0.61 -14.96
N PRO A 4 14.06 -0.03 -15.91
CA PRO A 4 12.74 -0.58 -15.66
C PRO A 4 12.76 -1.57 -14.47
N LEU A 5 11.77 -1.47 -13.59
CA LEU A 5 11.57 -2.37 -12.48
C LEU A 5 10.30 -3.19 -12.72
N PHE A 6 10.41 -4.50 -12.54
CA PHE A 6 9.26 -5.39 -12.52
C PHE A 6 9.02 -5.87 -11.09
N LEU A 7 7.89 -5.44 -10.49
CA LEU A 7 7.50 -5.86 -9.16
C LEU A 7 6.88 -7.26 -9.21
N ARG A 8 7.46 -8.17 -8.45
CA ARG A 8 6.93 -9.51 -8.19
C ARG A 8 6.59 -9.58 -6.72
N GLY A 9 5.33 -9.47 -6.40
CA GLY A 9 4.88 -9.28 -5.03
C GLY A 9 3.91 -10.34 -4.53
N THR A 10 3.69 -10.28 -3.22
CA THR A 10 2.62 -10.97 -2.53
C THR A 10 2.00 -10.08 -1.48
N LEU A 11 0.85 -10.50 -0.94
CA LEU A 11 0.19 -9.83 0.18
C LEU A 11 0.81 -10.25 1.51
N GLU A 12 0.86 -9.31 2.43
CA GLU A 12 1.09 -9.52 3.84
C GLU A 12 -0.11 -8.95 4.60
N CYS A 13 -0.91 -9.82 5.23
CA CYS A 13 -2.22 -9.48 5.80
C CYS A 13 -2.22 -9.53 7.34
N ALA A 14 -1.08 -9.32 8.00
CA ALA A 14 -0.91 -9.39 9.46
C ALA A 14 -1.37 -10.73 10.08
N ILE A 15 -1.22 -11.84 9.34
CA ILE A 15 -1.64 -13.17 9.80
C ILE A 15 -0.45 -13.89 10.43
N PHE A 16 -0.38 -13.85 11.76
CA PHE A 16 0.69 -14.44 12.56
C PHE A 16 0.08 -15.43 13.58
N PRO A 17 -0.33 -16.65 13.14
CA PRO A 17 -1.13 -17.56 13.98
C PRO A 17 -0.39 -18.10 15.20
N LEU A 18 0.95 -18.11 15.21
CA LEU A 18 1.73 -18.60 16.35
C LEU A 18 1.87 -17.56 17.47
N THR A 19 1.81 -16.28 17.14
CA THR A 19 2.05 -15.17 18.09
C THR A 19 0.81 -14.30 18.31
N GLY A 20 -0.09 -14.24 17.33
CA GLY A 20 -1.24 -13.34 17.32
C GLY A 20 -0.89 -11.89 16.98
N TYR A 21 0.37 -11.57 16.71
CA TYR A 21 0.86 -10.24 16.32
C TYR A 21 2.11 -10.33 15.44
N PRO A 22 2.41 -9.30 14.64
CA PRO A 22 3.59 -9.28 13.78
C PRO A 22 4.89 -9.26 14.59
N PRO A 23 6.01 -9.76 14.02
CA PRO A 23 7.32 -9.59 14.63
C PRO A 23 7.65 -8.12 14.82
N MET A 24 8.16 -7.76 16.01
CA MET A 24 8.61 -6.40 16.32
C MET A 24 10.13 -6.24 16.14
N ASP A 25 10.83 -7.31 15.79
CA ASP A 25 12.27 -7.37 15.64
C ASP A 25 12.72 -7.63 14.19
N ARG A 26 13.99 -7.34 13.92
CA ARG A 26 14.59 -7.56 12.61
C ARG A 26 14.72 -9.04 12.23
N ALA A 27 14.90 -9.94 13.20
CA ALA A 27 15.11 -11.37 12.92
C ALA A 27 13.85 -12.00 12.31
N GLY A 28 12.69 -11.70 12.89
CA GLY A 28 11.39 -12.14 12.34
C GLY A 28 11.15 -11.64 10.93
N TRP A 29 11.35 -10.35 10.67
CA TRP A 29 11.19 -9.77 9.34
C TRP A 29 12.25 -10.27 8.35
N THR A 30 13.49 -10.51 8.79
CA THR A 30 14.52 -11.10 7.93
C THR A 30 14.06 -12.47 7.44
N LYS A 31 13.47 -13.31 8.29
CA LYS A 31 12.92 -14.61 7.89
C LYS A 31 11.82 -14.45 6.83
N ILE A 32 10.88 -13.52 7.02
CA ILE A 32 9.79 -13.27 6.08
C ILE A 32 10.34 -12.83 4.71
N PHE A 33 11.17 -11.80 4.67
CA PHE A 33 11.71 -11.27 3.42
C PHE A 33 12.66 -12.23 2.71
N THR A 34 13.49 -12.97 3.43
CA THR A 34 14.36 -13.99 2.82
C THR A 34 13.56 -15.13 2.23
N THR A 35 12.49 -15.57 2.91
CA THR A 35 11.57 -16.56 2.36
C THR A 35 10.90 -16.03 1.09
N ALA A 36 10.35 -14.83 1.11
CA ALA A 36 9.77 -14.20 -0.08
C ALA A 36 10.77 -14.15 -1.25
N ARG A 37 12.02 -13.78 -0.96
CA ARG A 37 13.09 -13.75 -1.98
C ARG A 37 13.39 -15.13 -2.57
N GLN A 38 13.36 -16.20 -1.79
CA GLN A 38 13.54 -17.58 -2.28
C GLN A 38 12.49 -17.96 -3.32
N TYR A 39 11.29 -17.37 -3.23
CA TYR A 39 10.23 -17.50 -4.25
C TYR A 39 10.35 -16.48 -5.39
N GLY A 40 11.44 -15.75 -5.48
CA GLY A 40 11.69 -14.76 -6.53
C GLY A 40 10.94 -13.45 -6.36
N LEU A 41 10.38 -13.17 -5.18
CA LEU A 41 9.66 -11.95 -4.90
C LEU A 41 10.61 -10.81 -4.51
N ASN A 42 10.22 -9.59 -4.85
CA ASN A 42 10.93 -8.36 -4.52
C ASN A 42 10.01 -7.25 -3.97
N HIS A 43 8.73 -7.59 -3.76
CA HIS A 43 7.71 -6.65 -3.34
C HIS A 43 6.77 -7.29 -2.33
N LEU A 44 6.40 -6.55 -1.26
CA LEU A 44 5.33 -6.90 -0.36
C LEU A 44 4.31 -5.76 -0.29
N ARG A 45 3.04 -6.11 -0.43
CA ARG A 45 1.90 -5.26 -0.16
C ARG A 45 1.36 -5.57 1.23
N PHE A 46 1.38 -4.59 2.12
CA PHE A 46 0.79 -4.68 3.45
C PHE A 46 -0.68 -4.33 3.37
N HIS A 47 -1.50 -5.38 3.31
CA HIS A 47 -2.93 -5.28 3.05
C HIS A 47 -3.67 -4.67 4.24
N SER A 48 -4.09 -3.41 4.07
CA SER A 48 -4.82 -2.59 5.05
C SER A 48 -4.07 -2.38 6.37
N TRP A 49 -2.73 -2.25 6.35
CA TRP A 49 -1.96 -1.90 7.54
C TRP A 49 -0.56 -1.37 7.23
N CYS A 50 0.05 -0.76 8.24
CA CYS A 50 1.43 -0.30 8.22
C CYS A 50 2.27 -1.17 9.18
N PRO A 51 3.33 -1.84 8.70
CA PRO A 51 4.15 -2.70 9.55
C PRO A 51 5.07 -1.88 10.48
N PRO A 52 5.67 -2.51 11.52
CA PRO A 52 6.61 -1.84 12.39
C PRO A 52 7.93 -1.50 11.68
N GLU A 53 8.70 -0.58 12.28
CA GLU A 53 10.02 -0.10 11.83
C GLU A 53 10.96 -1.23 11.37
N ALA A 54 10.95 -2.34 12.09
CA ALA A 54 11.81 -3.49 11.76
C ALA A 54 11.57 -4.05 10.36
N ALA A 55 10.34 -3.99 9.86
CA ALA A 55 10.02 -4.42 8.50
C ALA A 55 10.67 -3.50 7.46
N PHE A 56 10.56 -2.19 7.63
CA PHE A 56 11.19 -1.21 6.73
C PHE A 56 12.71 -1.34 6.73
N SER A 57 13.31 -1.40 7.92
CA SER A 57 14.76 -1.56 8.07
C SER A 57 15.31 -2.81 7.38
N VAL A 58 14.58 -3.93 7.45
CA VAL A 58 14.98 -5.18 6.79
C VAL A 58 14.75 -5.07 5.28
N ALA A 59 13.63 -4.51 4.85
CA ALA A 59 13.32 -4.28 3.44
C ALA A 59 14.39 -3.41 2.76
N ASP A 60 14.81 -2.33 3.42
CA ASP A 60 15.93 -1.48 2.96
C ASP A 60 17.21 -2.28 2.76
N SER A 61 17.57 -3.09 3.77
CA SER A 61 18.81 -3.90 3.75
C SER A 61 18.78 -4.97 2.66
N LEU A 62 17.61 -5.50 2.35
CA LEU A 62 17.43 -6.57 1.39
C LEU A 62 16.97 -6.07 0.00
N GLY A 63 16.69 -4.79 -0.19
CA GLY A 63 16.26 -4.22 -1.47
C GLY A 63 14.86 -4.66 -1.88
N PHE A 64 13.93 -4.75 -0.93
CA PHE A 64 12.51 -4.96 -1.21
C PHE A 64 11.80 -3.62 -1.44
N TYR A 65 10.74 -3.66 -2.22
CA TYR A 65 9.82 -2.55 -2.47
C TYR A 65 8.54 -2.78 -1.70
N LEU A 66 8.11 -1.81 -0.90
CA LEU A 66 6.95 -1.94 -0.03
C LEU A 66 5.80 -1.06 -0.52
N GLN A 67 4.62 -1.66 -0.51
CA GLN A 67 3.35 -0.94 -0.58
C GLN A 67 2.73 -0.97 0.81
N ILE A 68 2.54 0.22 1.38
CA ILE A 68 1.87 0.42 2.66
C ILE A 68 0.43 0.86 2.39
N GLU A 69 -0.48 0.46 3.24
CA GLU A 69 -1.87 0.92 3.20
C GLU A 69 -2.28 1.52 4.53
N LEU A 70 -3.16 2.51 4.50
CA LEU A 70 -3.86 2.92 5.71
C LEU A 70 -4.70 1.76 6.26
N PRO A 71 -4.93 1.70 7.58
CA PRO A 71 -5.72 0.63 8.20
C PRO A 71 -7.22 0.81 7.90
N LEU A 72 -7.55 0.72 6.60
CA LEU A 72 -8.86 1.04 6.10
C LEU A 72 -9.36 0.03 5.07
N TRP A 73 -10.55 -0.51 5.34
CA TRP A 73 -11.31 -1.37 4.45
C TRP A 73 -12.80 -1.18 4.74
N ILE A 74 -13.40 -0.14 4.15
CA ILE A 74 -14.80 0.23 4.39
C ILE A 74 -15.53 0.58 3.10
N LEU A 75 -16.85 0.43 3.13
CA LEU A 75 -17.74 0.59 1.96
C LEU A 75 -18.54 1.90 1.98
N ASP A 76 -18.28 2.77 2.95
CA ASP A 76 -19.07 3.98 3.17
C ASP A 76 -18.23 5.16 3.70
N LEU A 77 -17.02 5.27 3.18
CA LEU A 77 -16.09 6.35 3.52
C LEU A 77 -16.78 7.73 3.33
N GLY A 78 -16.51 8.64 4.24
CA GLY A 78 -17.01 10.02 4.19
C GLY A 78 -18.19 10.30 5.14
N LYS A 79 -18.83 9.29 5.70
CA LYS A 79 -19.98 9.47 6.60
C LYS A 79 -19.60 9.89 8.03
N ASP A 80 -18.38 9.60 8.43
CA ASP A 80 -17.92 9.79 9.81
C ASP A 80 -16.68 10.68 9.87
N LYS A 81 -16.88 11.94 10.31
CA LYS A 81 -15.78 12.90 10.41
C LYS A 81 -14.65 12.46 11.35
N PRO A 82 -14.88 11.90 12.54
CA PRO A 82 -13.82 11.38 13.39
C PRO A 82 -12.92 10.36 12.68
N THR A 83 -13.49 9.46 11.90
CA THR A 83 -12.71 8.51 11.07
C THR A 83 -11.83 9.24 10.06
N LEU A 84 -12.36 10.24 9.36
CA LEU A 84 -11.58 11.02 8.39
C LEU A 84 -10.43 11.77 9.07
N ASP A 85 -10.66 12.38 10.22
CA ASP A 85 -9.64 13.10 10.99
C ASP A 85 -8.54 12.12 11.49
N PHE A 86 -8.94 10.93 11.95
CA PHE A 86 -7.99 9.86 12.30
C PHE A 86 -7.13 9.46 11.11
N LEU A 87 -7.71 9.21 9.94
CA LEU A 87 -6.98 8.78 8.75
C LEU A 87 -5.99 9.85 8.26
N LEU A 88 -6.36 11.13 8.32
CA LEU A 88 -5.45 12.23 8.04
C LEU A 88 -4.24 12.23 8.98
N SER A 89 -4.50 12.05 10.28
CA SER A 89 -3.46 11.97 11.30
C SER A 89 -2.57 10.75 11.08
N GLU A 90 -3.15 9.58 10.86
CA GLU A 90 -2.44 8.31 10.66
C GLU A 90 -1.54 8.37 9.42
N ALA A 91 -2.05 8.86 8.28
CA ALA A 91 -1.25 9.06 7.07
C ALA A 91 -0.06 9.97 7.32
N ALA A 92 -0.25 11.08 8.05
CA ALA A 92 0.82 12.00 8.41
C ALA A 92 1.87 11.36 9.32
N GLN A 93 1.44 10.52 10.28
CA GLN A 93 2.35 9.79 11.18
C GLN A 93 3.16 8.73 10.42
N ILE A 94 2.54 7.97 9.54
CA ILE A 94 3.24 6.98 8.68
C ILE A 94 4.33 7.67 7.86
N LEU A 95 4.03 8.78 7.20
CA LEU A 95 5.03 9.54 6.44
C LEU A 95 6.13 10.12 7.32
N ARG A 96 5.77 10.63 8.50
CA ARG A 96 6.73 11.21 9.45
C ARG A 96 7.72 10.17 9.96
N HIS A 97 7.24 8.98 10.34
CA HIS A 97 8.08 7.96 10.96
C HIS A 97 8.82 7.11 9.94
N TYR A 98 8.18 6.75 8.83
CA TYR A 98 8.72 5.79 7.86
C TYR A 98 9.08 6.40 6.50
N GLY A 99 8.79 7.68 6.29
CA GLY A 99 8.99 8.35 4.99
C GLY A 99 10.45 8.39 4.50
N ASN A 100 11.43 8.16 5.36
CA ASN A 100 12.85 8.13 4.98
C ASN A 100 13.35 6.74 4.56
N HIS A 101 12.52 5.70 4.67
CA HIS A 101 12.90 4.36 4.20
C HIS A 101 12.82 4.27 2.68
N PRO A 102 13.92 3.96 1.98
CA PRO A 102 13.92 3.83 0.52
C PRO A 102 13.07 2.65 0.02
N SER A 103 12.78 1.67 0.86
CA SER A 103 11.85 0.59 0.56
C SER A 103 10.39 1.02 0.50
N PHE A 104 10.00 2.11 1.16
CA PHE A 104 8.63 2.62 1.16
C PHE A 104 8.32 3.35 -0.15
N CYS A 105 7.93 2.61 -1.18
CA CYS A 105 7.78 3.11 -2.53
C CYS A 105 6.34 3.43 -2.93
N LEU A 106 5.35 2.73 -2.34
CA LEU A 106 3.94 2.83 -2.74
C LEU A 106 3.06 3.01 -1.49
N PHE A 107 2.14 3.97 -1.55
CA PHE A 107 1.22 4.26 -0.46
C PHE A 107 -0.22 4.34 -0.99
N SER A 108 -1.07 3.40 -0.58
CA SER A 108 -2.49 3.39 -0.88
C SER A 108 -3.33 3.77 0.34
N MET A 109 -4.46 4.42 0.12
CA MET A 109 -5.32 4.89 1.22
C MET A 109 -6.16 3.78 1.85
N GLY A 110 -6.05 2.55 1.35
CA GLY A 110 -6.70 1.37 1.92
C GLY A 110 -7.03 0.33 0.86
N ASN A 111 -7.83 -0.66 1.24
CA ASN A 111 -8.23 -1.77 0.37
C ASN A 111 -9.73 -1.74 0.07
N GLU A 112 -10.09 -1.91 -1.20
CA GLU A 112 -11.47 -2.07 -1.67
C GLU A 112 -12.42 -0.97 -1.17
N LEU A 113 -11.92 0.26 -1.09
CA LEU A 113 -12.68 1.38 -0.55
C LEU A 113 -13.86 1.75 -1.45
N GLN A 114 -14.95 2.16 -0.81
CA GLN A 114 -16.12 2.73 -1.46
C GLN A 114 -16.55 3.99 -0.70
N GLY A 115 -17.30 4.87 -1.36
CA GLY A 115 -17.84 6.09 -0.77
C GLY A 115 -17.20 7.36 -1.31
N ASP A 116 -16.64 8.22 -0.46
CA ASP A 116 -16.17 9.55 -0.84
C ASP A 116 -14.80 9.52 -1.55
N PHE A 117 -14.81 9.26 -2.85
CA PHE A 117 -13.61 9.30 -3.68
C PHE A 117 -13.06 10.72 -3.86
N GLU A 118 -13.87 11.76 -3.73
CA GLU A 118 -13.36 13.14 -3.80
C GLU A 118 -12.47 13.45 -2.59
N TRP A 119 -12.85 12.96 -1.42
CA TRP A 119 -11.99 13.05 -0.23
C TRP A 119 -10.69 12.25 -0.40
N LEU A 120 -10.77 11.02 -0.94
CA LEU A 120 -9.57 10.19 -1.21
C LEU A 120 -8.60 10.90 -2.15
N LYS A 121 -9.08 11.49 -3.24
CA LYS A 121 -8.26 12.26 -4.19
C LYS A 121 -7.60 13.47 -3.54
N GLN A 122 -8.34 14.19 -2.69
CA GLN A 122 -7.78 15.32 -1.93
C GLN A 122 -6.70 14.86 -0.95
N LEU A 123 -6.90 13.72 -0.26
CA LEU A 123 -5.90 13.13 0.63
C LEU A 123 -4.63 12.75 -0.15
N VAL A 124 -4.77 12.00 -1.24
CA VAL A 124 -3.64 11.62 -2.10
C VAL A 124 -2.87 12.84 -2.59
N THR A 125 -3.57 13.85 -3.11
CA THR A 125 -2.95 15.12 -3.56
C THR A 125 -2.19 15.81 -2.42
N THR A 126 -2.77 15.85 -1.23
CA THR A 126 -2.14 16.46 -0.05
C THR A 126 -0.87 15.71 0.36
N LEU A 127 -0.91 14.38 0.41
CA LEU A 127 0.24 13.56 0.78
C LEU A 127 1.35 13.64 -0.25
N LYS A 128 1.02 13.59 -1.53
CA LYS A 128 1.96 13.74 -2.64
C LYS A 128 2.68 15.09 -2.61
N ASN A 129 1.97 16.18 -2.32
CA ASN A 129 2.58 17.50 -2.19
C ASN A 129 3.52 17.60 -0.98
N LYS A 130 3.24 16.85 0.09
CA LYS A 130 4.11 16.80 1.28
C LYS A 130 5.34 15.93 1.09
N ASP A 131 5.20 14.82 0.39
CA ASP A 131 6.28 13.85 0.17
C ASP A 131 6.19 13.18 -1.20
N PRO A 132 6.79 13.78 -2.25
CA PRO A 132 6.72 13.27 -3.62
C PRO A 132 7.70 12.11 -3.91
N ARG A 133 8.32 11.52 -2.88
CA ARG A 133 9.35 10.49 -3.06
C ARG A 133 8.80 9.11 -3.34
N ARG A 134 7.49 8.91 -3.25
CA ARG A 134 6.79 7.64 -3.46
C ARG A 134 5.57 7.82 -4.34
N LEU A 135 5.01 6.73 -4.82
CA LEU A 135 3.78 6.73 -5.59
C LEU A 135 2.58 6.56 -4.67
N TYR A 136 1.47 7.20 -5.02
CA TYR A 136 0.23 7.21 -4.23
C TYR A 136 -0.93 6.67 -5.04
N ALA A 137 -1.90 6.03 -4.34
CA ALA A 137 -3.16 5.59 -4.91
C ALA A 137 -4.33 5.79 -3.94
N THR A 138 -5.50 6.10 -4.46
CA THR A 138 -6.72 6.32 -3.68
C THR A 138 -7.21 5.06 -2.99
N THR A 139 -7.02 3.90 -3.63
CA THR A 139 -7.38 2.59 -3.06
C THR A 139 -6.61 1.47 -3.75
N SER A 140 -6.44 0.36 -3.06
CA SER A 140 -5.97 -0.88 -3.67
C SER A 140 -7.18 -1.69 -4.08
N PHE A 141 -7.55 -1.60 -5.36
CA PHE A 141 -8.76 -2.13 -5.95
C PHE A 141 -10.04 -1.49 -5.36
N THR A 142 -11.15 -1.61 -6.05
CA THR A 142 -12.50 -1.33 -5.54
C THR A 142 -13.56 -2.00 -6.43
N PHE A 143 -14.71 -2.32 -5.83
CA PHE A 143 -15.92 -2.78 -6.54
C PHE A 143 -16.89 -1.62 -6.81
N GLU A 144 -16.57 -0.40 -6.38
CA GLU A 144 -17.42 0.77 -6.60
C GLU A 144 -17.68 0.99 -8.08
N LYS A 145 -18.94 1.24 -8.42
CA LYS A 145 -19.34 1.54 -9.80
C LYS A 145 -18.59 2.79 -10.28
N ASP A 146 -18.11 2.73 -11.52
CA ASP A 146 -17.35 3.80 -12.19
C ASP A 146 -15.93 4.05 -11.63
N HIS A 147 -15.55 3.33 -10.58
CA HIS A 147 -14.20 3.26 -10.03
C HIS A 147 -13.61 1.85 -10.24
N GLY A 148 -12.36 1.63 -9.87
CA GLY A 148 -11.76 0.28 -9.82
C GLY A 148 -11.43 -0.40 -11.16
N LYS A 149 -12.03 0.00 -12.27
CA LYS A 149 -11.65 -0.48 -13.62
C LYS A 149 -10.49 0.30 -14.20
N TRP A 150 -10.39 1.56 -13.84
CA TRP A 150 -9.37 2.52 -14.27
C TRP A 150 -8.88 3.30 -13.07
N PRO A 151 -7.61 3.76 -13.09
CA PRO A 151 -7.10 4.61 -12.00
C PRO A 151 -7.86 5.94 -11.96
N GLU A 152 -7.96 6.51 -10.78
CA GLU A 152 -8.33 7.92 -10.62
C GLU A 152 -7.21 8.81 -11.19
N LYS A 153 -7.53 10.04 -11.53
CA LYS A 153 -6.54 10.97 -12.11
C LYS A 153 -5.36 11.23 -11.18
N GLU A 154 -5.57 11.14 -9.89
CA GLU A 154 -4.58 11.37 -8.84
C GLU A 154 -3.72 10.15 -8.55
N ASP A 155 -4.14 8.95 -9.00
CA ASP A 155 -3.39 7.71 -8.79
C ASP A 155 -2.10 7.69 -9.62
N GLU A 156 -1.00 7.29 -9.00
CA GLU A 156 0.29 7.11 -9.66
C GLU A 156 0.64 5.64 -9.86
N PHE A 157 -0.11 4.75 -9.23
CA PHE A 157 -0.11 3.31 -9.49
C PHE A 157 -1.51 2.77 -9.28
N PHE A 158 -1.77 1.60 -9.83
CA PHE A 158 -3.11 1.03 -9.83
C PHE A 158 -3.07 -0.46 -9.49
N VAL A 159 -3.78 -0.86 -8.44
CA VAL A 159 -3.96 -2.26 -8.05
C VAL A 159 -5.34 -2.70 -8.53
N THR A 160 -5.38 -3.62 -9.49
CA THR A 160 -6.63 -4.08 -10.08
C THR A 160 -6.53 -5.51 -10.59
N GLN A 161 -7.67 -6.16 -10.71
CA GLN A 161 -7.82 -7.41 -11.44
C GLN A 161 -8.36 -7.20 -12.88
N TRP A 162 -8.52 -5.93 -13.29
CA TRP A 162 -8.98 -5.55 -14.62
C TRP A 162 -7.83 -5.06 -15.49
N THR A 163 -7.92 -5.30 -16.78
CA THR A 163 -7.10 -4.67 -17.80
C THR A 163 -7.99 -4.19 -18.93
N LYS A 164 -7.47 -3.36 -19.82
CA LYS A 164 -8.19 -2.99 -21.06
C LYS A 164 -8.51 -4.17 -21.97
N PHE A 165 -7.92 -5.33 -21.71
CA PHE A 165 -8.17 -6.57 -22.46
C PHE A 165 -9.05 -7.57 -21.68
N GLY A 166 -9.55 -7.20 -20.50
CA GLY A 166 -10.39 -8.04 -19.65
C GLY A 166 -9.75 -8.40 -18.31
N TRP A 167 -10.24 -9.46 -17.69
CA TRP A 167 -9.77 -9.92 -16.39
C TRP A 167 -8.36 -10.50 -16.47
N VAL A 168 -7.58 -10.22 -15.43
CA VAL A 168 -6.37 -11.00 -15.09
C VAL A 168 -6.65 -11.94 -13.93
N ARG A 169 -5.93 -13.03 -13.84
CA ARG A 169 -6.00 -13.91 -12.66
C ARG A 169 -5.22 -13.26 -11.53
N GLY A 170 -5.92 -12.96 -10.43
CA GLY A 170 -5.37 -12.24 -9.30
C GLY A 170 -5.33 -10.72 -9.52
N GLN A 171 -4.74 -10.04 -8.57
CA GLN A 171 -4.57 -8.58 -8.61
C GLN A 171 -3.19 -8.24 -9.15
N GLY A 172 -3.11 -7.21 -9.96
CA GLY A 172 -1.87 -6.64 -10.48
C GLY A 172 -1.68 -5.19 -10.03
N VAL A 173 -0.44 -4.71 -10.11
CA VAL A 173 -0.11 -3.30 -9.93
C VAL A 173 0.35 -2.76 -11.28
N PHE A 174 -0.25 -1.68 -11.73
CA PHE A 174 0.07 -1.04 -13.01
C PHE A 174 0.38 0.44 -12.78
N ASN A 175 1.32 0.98 -13.51
CA ASN A 175 1.53 2.42 -13.56
C ASN A 175 0.30 3.08 -14.18
N ALA A 176 -0.18 4.15 -13.55
CA ALA A 176 -1.28 4.95 -14.04
C ALA A 176 -0.82 5.93 -15.15
#